data_dd54864c183262f4b881da63c267c291
#
_entry.id   dd54864c183262f4b881da63c267c291
#
_cell.length_a   1.000
_cell.length_b   1.000
_cell.length_c   1.000
_cell.angle_alpha   90.00
_cell.angle_beta   90.00
_cell.angle_gamma   90.00
#
_symmetry.space_group_name_H-M   'P 1'
#
loop_
_entity.id
_entity.type
_entity.pdbx_description
1 polymer ?
#
loop_
_entity_poly.entity_id
_entity_poly.type
_entity_poly.pdbx_seq_one_letter_code
_entity_poly.pdbx_strand_id
1 'polypeptide(L)'
;ARIASEQAAQKPKAQATSAPAAQISGDKHSWLAASGIPEAHWGHVDAIVTRESGWNPNAVNASSGACGLGQQLPCGKWAGAWNDPVAALRAMNGYVNGRYGGWPQAVAFWNSNHYY
;
A
#
# COMPACT_ATOMS: atom_id res chain seq x y z
N ALA A 1 -5.76 -3.28 -5.07
CA ALA A 1 -5.54 -2.90 -6.45
C ALA A 1 -5.15 -4.06 -7.37
N ARG A 2 -5.05 -5.26 -6.85
CA ARG A 2 -4.69 -6.43 -7.64
C ARG A 2 -5.76 -7.49 -7.55
N ILE A 3 -5.70 -8.46 -8.48
CA ILE A 3 -6.66 -9.56 -8.46
C ILE A 3 -6.30 -10.55 -7.35
N ALA A 4 -7.30 -11.27 -6.87
CA ALA A 4 -7.12 -12.16 -5.73
C ALA A 4 -6.07 -13.24 -5.98
N SER A 5 -6.00 -13.77 -7.19
CA SER A 5 -5.03 -14.81 -7.50
C SER A 5 -3.59 -14.34 -7.36
N GLU A 6 -3.31 -13.07 -7.67
CA GLU A 6 -1.99 -12.52 -7.49
C GLU A 6 -1.63 -12.44 -6.02
N GLN A 7 -2.58 -12.05 -5.19
CA GLN A 7 -2.33 -11.94 -3.77
C GLN A 7 -2.23 -13.30 -3.12
N ALA A 8 -2.98 -14.27 -3.60
CA ALA A 8 -2.93 -15.61 -3.03
C ALA A 8 -1.56 -16.26 -3.19
N ALA A 9 -0.78 -15.82 -4.19
CA ALA A 9 0.57 -16.34 -4.38
C ALA A 9 1.53 -15.80 -3.33
N GLN A 10 1.18 -14.74 -2.64
CA GLN A 10 2.01 -14.18 -1.59
C GLN A 10 1.61 -14.78 -0.27
N LYS A 11 2.59 -15.29 0.45
CA LYS A 11 2.30 -15.84 1.76
C LYS A 11 1.98 -14.72 2.73
N PRO A 12 0.77 -14.67 3.27
CA PRO A 12 0.44 -13.63 4.24
C PRO A 12 1.18 -13.88 5.53
N LYS A 13 1.57 -12.81 6.18
CA LYS A 13 2.16 -12.91 7.50
C LYS A 13 1.12 -12.62 8.53
N ALA A 14 1.08 -13.42 9.57
CA ALA A 14 0.33 -13.04 10.73
C ALA A 14 0.96 -11.77 11.27
N GLN A 15 0.13 -10.78 11.50
CA GLN A 15 0.71 -9.52 11.91
C GLN A 15 -0.28 -8.70 12.67
N ALA A 16 0.25 -7.72 13.35
CA ALA A 16 -0.56 -6.70 13.95
C ALA A 16 -1.26 -5.94 12.82
N THR A 17 -2.48 -5.54 13.07
CA THR A 17 -3.24 -4.76 12.12
C THR A 17 -2.72 -3.35 12.01
N SER A 18 -1.94 -2.91 12.98
CA SER A 18 -1.31 -1.60 12.92
C SER A 18 0.01 -1.66 13.65
N ALA A 19 0.99 -0.94 13.13
CA ALA A 19 2.25 -0.73 13.79
C ALA A 19 2.32 0.72 14.24
N PRO A 20 2.92 1.00 15.40
CA PRO A 20 3.08 2.38 15.82
C PRO A 20 3.88 3.16 14.79
N ALA A 21 3.48 4.38 14.53
CA ALA A 21 4.19 5.23 13.59
C ALA A 21 5.63 5.46 14.02
N ALA A 22 5.92 5.41 15.31
CA ALA A 22 7.27 5.59 15.80
C ALA A 22 8.25 4.52 15.33
N GLN A 23 7.74 3.38 14.86
CA GLN A 23 8.59 2.31 14.34
C GLN A 23 8.91 2.49 12.86
N ILE A 24 8.29 3.47 12.22
CA ILE A 24 8.51 3.75 10.81
C ILE A 24 9.57 4.83 10.71
N SER A 25 10.67 4.53 10.04
CA SER A 25 11.79 5.44 9.97
C SER A 25 12.38 5.47 8.57
N GLY A 26 13.37 6.35 8.39
CA GLY A 26 14.08 6.46 7.12
C GLY A 26 13.22 7.03 6.02
N ASP A 27 13.39 6.52 4.81
CA ASP A 27 12.69 7.01 3.64
C ASP A 27 11.18 6.86 3.75
N LYS A 28 10.72 5.77 4.34
CA LYS A 28 9.29 5.54 4.55
C LYS A 28 8.66 6.70 5.32
N HIS A 29 9.33 7.12 6.39
CA HIS A 29 8.83 8.21 7.22
C HIS A 29 8.74 9.51 6.40
N SER A 30 9.77 9.81 5.64
CA SER A 30 9.79 11.00 4.81
C SER A 30 8.68 10.99 3.76
N TRP A 31 8.49 9.85 3.13
CA TRP A 31 7.46 9.72 2.10
C TRP A 31 6.05 9.85 2.68
N LEU A 32 5.83 9.21 3.84
CA LEU A 32 4.54 9.30 4.52
C LEU A 32 4.24 10.73 4.95
N ALA A 33 5.23 11.41 5.50
CA ALA A 33 5.05 12.79 5.93
C ALA A 33 4.69 13.70 4.74
N ALA A 34 5.35 13.49 3.61
CA ALA A 34 5.10 14.30 2.41
C ALA A 34 3.77 13.95 1.74
N SER A 35 3.26 12.75 1.96
CA SER A 35 2.04 12.28 1.29
C SER A 35 0.76 12.90 1.84
N GLY A 36 0.81 13.45 3.04
CA GLY A 36 -0.39 14.02 3.66
C GLY A 36 -1.26 13.00 4.36
N ILE A 37 -0.84 11.73 4.43
CA ILE A 37 -1.59 10.72 5.16
C ILE A 37 -1.45 11.00 6.66
N PRO A 38 -2.55 11.03 7.43
CA PRO A 38 -2.46 11.26 8.87
C PRO A 38 -1.59 10.23 9.55
N GLU A 39 -0.77 10.68 10.48
CA GLU A 39 0.18 9.80 11.17
C GLU A 39 -0.51 8.64 11.87
N ALA A 40 -1.74 8.85 12.33
CA ALA A 40 -2.51 7.80 13.00
C ALA A 40 -2.72 6.58 12.10
N HIS A 41 -2.59 6.73 10.78
CA HIS A 41 -2.80 5.64 9.83
C HIS A 41 -1.51 5.05 9.28
N TRP A 42 -0.36 5.59 9.66
CA TRP A 42 0.91 5.15 9.09
C TRP A 42 1.21 3.67 9.32
N GLY A 43 0.81 3.16 10.48
CA GLY A 43 0.99 1.73 10.75
C GLY A 43 0.19 0.85 9.80
N HIS A 44 -1.02 1.29 9.46
CA HIS A 44 -1.86 0.57 8.51
C HIS A 44 -1.28 0.65 7.10
N VAL A 45 -0.77 1.82 6.73
CA VAL A 45 -0.10 1.98 5.42
C VAL A 45 1.09 1.05 5.33
N ASP A 46 1.90 1.02 6.38
CA ASP A 46 3.08 0.16 6.43
C ASP A 46 2.69 -1.31 6.27
N ALA A 47 1.61 -1.74 6.90
CA ALA A 47 1.15 -3.11 6.79
C ALA A 47 0.83 -3.50 5.35
N ILE A 48 0.15 -2.62 4.62
CA ILE A 48 -0.22 -2.90 3.24
C ILE A 48 0.97 -2.76 2.30
N VAL A 49 1.72 -1.67 2.40
CA VAL A 49 2.81 -1.40 1.45
C VAL A 49 3.93 -2.43 1.60
N THR A 50 4.20 -2.87 2.82
CA THR A 50 5.20 -3.91 3.04
C THR A 50 4.83 -5.18 2.27
N ARG A 51 3.57 -5.56 2.29
CA ARG A 51 3.12 -6.76 1.60
C ARG A 51 3.02 -6.58 0.10
N GLU A 52 2.62 -5.38 -0.33
CA GLU A 52 2.43 -5.13 -1.76
C GLU A 52 3.76 -5.01 -2.51
N SER A 53 4.71 -4.30 -1.95
CA SER A 53 5.93 -3.97 -2.70
C SER A 53 7.20 -4.04 -1.87
N GLY A 54 7.10 -4.27 -0.56
CA GLY A 54 8.24 -4.16 0.31
C GLY A 54 8.82 -2.76 0.35
N TRP A 55 7.98 -1.75 0.11
CA TRP A 55 8.38 -0.34 0.06
C TRP A 55 9.33 -0.03 -1.10
N ASN A 56 9.29 -0.83 -2.17
CA ASN A 56 10.07 -0.57 -3.36
C ASN A 56 9.24 0.24 -4.35
N PRO A 57 9.54 1.53 -4.56
CA PRO A 57 8.73 2.36 -5.46
C PRO A 57 8.76 1.89 -6.90
N ASN A 58 9.76 1.10 -7.27
CA ASN A 58 9.91 0.60 -8.63
C ASN A 58 9.46 -0.85 -8.78
N ALA A 59 8.77 -1.40 -7.79
CA ALA A 59 8.32 -2.78 -7.86
C ALA A 59 7.35 -3.00 -9.00
N VAL A 60 7.54 -4.07 -9.75
CA VAL A 60 6.64 -4.48 -10.83
C VAL A 60 6.39 -5.97 -10.67
N ASN A 61 5.13 -6.35 -10.63
CA ASN A 61 4.77 -7.77 -10.57
C ASN A 61 4.89 -8.35 -11.98
N ALA A 62 5.73 -9.37 -12.12
CA ALA A 62 6.02 -9.94 -13.43
C ALA A 62 4.80 -10.61 -14.07
N SER A 63 3.88 -11.12 -13.26
CA SER A 63 2.69 -11.80 -13.76
C SER A 63 1.60 -10.84 -14.19
N SER A 64 1.30 -9.85 -13.36
CA SER A 64 0.15 -8.97 -13.59
C SER A 64 0.52 -7.62 -14.18
N GLY A 65 1.76 -7.19 -13.99
CA GLY A 65 2.18 -5.84 -14.35
C GLY A 65 1.81 -4.80 -13.31
N ALA A 66 1.23 -5.21 -12.17
CA ALA A 66 0.96 -4.26 -11.10
C ALA A 66 2.26 -3.58 -10.67
N CYS A 67 2.22 -2.30 -10.35
CA CYS A 67 3.44 -1.53 -10.16
C CYS A 67 3.37 -0.56 -9.01
N GLY A 68 4.56 -0.17 -8.53
CA GLY A 68 4.73 0.86 -7.52
C GLY A 68 4.47 0.38 -6.11
N LEU A 69 4.53 1.29 -5.17
CA LEU A 69 4.37 0.98 -3.75
C LEU A 69 3.06 0.25 -3.44
N GLY A 70 1.99 0.66 -4.07
CA GLY A 70 0.66 0.09 -3.82
C GLY A 70 0.25 -0.94 -4.83
N GLN A 71 1.14 -1.27 -5.78
CA GLN A 71 0.87 -2.27 -6.81
C GLN A 71 -0.42 -1.96 -7.56
N GLN A 72 -0.46 -0.75 -8.12
CA GLN A 72 -1.63 -0.35 -8.91
C GLN A 72 -1.78 -1.24 -10.14
N LEU A 73 -3.01 -1.56 -10.47
CA LEU A 73 -3.32 -2.45 -11.58
C LEU A 73 -4.58 -1.93 -12.30
N PRO A 74 -4.50 -1.59 -13.56
CA PRO A 74 -3.28 -1.60 -14.39
C PRO A 74 -2.28 -0.55 -13.94
N CYS A 75 -1.02 -0.80 -14.24
CA CYS A 75 0.04 0.13 -13.89
C CYS A 75 -0.25 1.49 -14.53
N GLY A 76 -0.12 2.55 -13.74
CA GLY A 76 -0.37 3.89 -14.23
C GLY A 76 -1.80 4.37 -14.08
N LYS A 77 -2.68 3.57 -13.46
CA LYS A 77 -4.09 3.98 -13.33
C LYS A 77 -4.30 5.12 -12.34
N TRP A 78 -3.39 5.28 -11.39
CA TRP A 78 -3.50 6.35 -10.42
C TRP A 78 -2.78 7.60 -10.91
N ALA A 79 -3.17 8.75 -10.35
CA ALA A 79 -2.57 10.01 -10.73
C ALA A 79 -1.10 10.07 -10.30
N GLY A 80 -0.29 10.77 -11.09
CA GLY A 80 1.13 10.95 -10.80
C GLY A 80 1.98 9.84 -11.38
N ALA A 81 3.29 9.99 -11.25
CA ALA A 81 4.23 8.99 -11.73
C ALA A 81 4.11 7.73 -10.86
N TRP A 82 3.94 6.59 -11.51
CA TRP A 82 3.70 5.34 -10.77
C TRP A 82 4.85 4.96 -9.85
N ASN A 83 6.06 5.36 -10.19
CA ASN A 83 7.24 5.01 -9.39
C ASN A 83 7.69 6.14 -8.47
N ASP A 84 6.92 7.20 -8.34
CA ASP A 84 7.18 8.24 -7.35
C ASP A 84 6.53 7.85 -6.04
N PRO A 85 7.32 7.62 -4.98
CA PRO A 85 6.74 7.11 -3.73
C PRO A 85 5.70 8.04 -3.10
N VAL A 86 5.92 9.34 -3.17
CA VAL A 86 4.96 10.28 -2.57
C VAL A 86 3.67 10.32 -3.38
N ALA A 87 3.79 10.38 -4.71
CA ALA A 87 2.61 10.36 -5.57
C ALA A 87 1.83 9.06 -5.39
N ALA A 88 2.53 7.94 -5.29
CA ALA A 88 1.89 6.65 -5.07
C ALA A 88 1.13 6.61 -3.75
N LEU A 89 1.73 7.11 -2.67
CA LEU A 89 1.06 7.13 -1.38
C LEU A 89 -0.16 8.04 -1.37
N ARG A 90 -0.07 9.20 -2.01
CA ARG A 90 -1.23 10.08 -2.14
C ARG A 90 -2.37 9.41 -2.88
N ALA A 91 -2.05 8.74 -3.97
CA ALA A 91 -3.05 8.05 -4.77
C ALA A 91 -3.65 6.87 -4.00
N MET A 92 -2.82 6.12 -3.28
CA MET A 92 -3.31 5.04 -2.42
C MET A 92 -4.27 5.57 -1.37
N ASN A 93 -3.95 6.69 -0.76
CA ASN A 93 -4.81 7.28 0.26
C ASN A 93 -6.19 7.58 -0.31
N GLY A 94 -6.25 8.18 -1.49
CA GLY A 94 -7.53 8.45 -2.15
C GLY A 94 -8.28 7.17 -2.48
N TYR A 95 -7.58 6.19 -3.02
CA TYR A 95 -8.17 4.90 -3.39
C TYR A 95 -8.75 4.19 -2.16
N VAL A 96 -7.96 4.12 -1.08
CA VAL A 96 -8.37 3.43 0.12
C VAL A 96 -9.55 4.10 0.79
N ASN A 97 -9.53 5.43 0.86
CA ASN A 97 -10.64 6.15 1.47
C ASN A 97 -11.92 6.03 0.65
N GLY A 98 -11.80 6.05 -0.68
CA GLY A 98 -12.96 5.95 -1.55
C GLY A 98 -13.55 4.54 -1.62
N ARG A 99 -12.69 3.52 -1.62
CA ARG A 99 -13.14 2.15 -1.78
C ARG A 99 -13.54 1.48 -0.47
N TYR A 100 -12.78 1.73 0.59
CA TYR A 100 -12.97 1.01 1.85
C TYR A 100 -13.45 1.90 2.98
N GLY A 101 -13.40 3.20 2.81
CA GLY A 101 -13.76 4.14 3.86
C GLY A 101 -12.59 4.52 4.76
N GLY A 102 -11.43 3.93 4.57
CA GLY A 102 -10.24 4.29 5.34
C GLY A 102 -9.22 3.17 5.42
N TRP A 103 -8.07 3.49 5.99
CA TRP A 103 -6.96 2.55 6.10
C TRP A 103 -7.25 1.35 7.01
N PRO A 104 -7.91 1.53 8.18
CA PRO A 104 -8.23 0.37 9.01
C PRO A 104 -9.10 -0.63 8.27
N GLN A 105 -10.08 -0.15 7.50
CA GLN A 105 -10.97 -0.99 6.74
C GLN A 105 -10.23 -1.71 5.61
N ALA A 106 -9.28 -1.02 4.98
CA ALA A 106 -8.48 -1.61 3.93
C ALA A 106 -7.59 -2.74 4.47
N VAL A 107 -7.00 -2.56 5.65
CA VAL A 107 -6.20 -3.60 6.28
C VAL A 107 -7.06 -4.80 6.63
N ALA A 108 -8.25 -4.58 7.16
CA ALA A 108 -9.17 -5.67 7.48
C ALA A 108 -9.54 -6.45 6.22
N PHE A 109 -9.80 -5.74 5.13
CA PHE A 109 -10.09 -6.38 3.85
C PHE A 109 -8.89 -7.20 3.37
N TRP A 110 -7.69 -6.62 3.47
CA TRP A 110 -6.48 -7.31 3.04
C TRP A 110 -6.24 -8.59 3.85
N ASN A 111 -6.46 -8.52 5.15
CA ASN A 111 -6.25 -9.68 6.02
C ASN A 111 -7.19 -10.84 5.66
N SER A 112 -8.39 -10.53 5.20
CA SER A 112 -9.36 -11.55 4.82
C SER A 112 -9.17 -12.05 3.39
N ASN A 113 -8.74 -11.19 2.49
CA ASN A 113 -8.75 -11.47 1.06
C ASN A 113 -7.36 -11.51 0.42
N HIS A 114 -6.34 -10.98 1.11
CA HIS A 114 -4.94 -10.93 0.66
C HIS A 114 -4.76 -10.06 -0.58
N TYR A 115 -5.62 -9.07 -0.77
CA TYR A 115 -5.48 -8.02 -1.78
C TYR A 115 -6.36 -6.84 -1.35
N TYR A 116 -6.29 -5.76 -2.08
CA TYR A 116 -7.15 -4.62 -1.79
C TYR A 116 -7.51 -3.86 -3.06
#